data_c4450556f03f5fe5e1290c0d97da283e
#
_entry.id   c4450556f03f5fe5e1290c0d97da283e
#
_cell.length_a   1.000
_cell.length_b   1.000
_cell.length_c   1.000
_cell.angle_alpha   90.00
_cell.angle_beta   90.00
_cell.angle_gamma   90.00
#
_symmetry.space_group_name_H-M   'P 1'
#
loop_
_entity.id
_entity.type
_entity.pdbx_description
1 polymer ?
#
loop_
_entity_poly.entity_id
_entity_poly.type
_entity_poly.pdbx_seq_one_letter_code
_entity_poly.pdbx_strand_id
1 'polypeptide(L)'
;MENYGISSVFKYYREALGKDNVKLAVVDENDKLDFLQKEDVALLRTASESLIKTIRAKGVKTTAEDFFKYELVKDKEKVFRFLCSCGIRAPKQYHLSSLQEGKTYFVKPRYGSDSFGISEKSICRTPKEVMEQVKYLKEEFGMESIVEEYIAGSDCTVTCINNQKYILLCSISIDCDETNGIQTRDCKVGFKECCSAMNDDRLMNLAGTIFHYLGLKSHARIDFRKGIDGRYYPIDINLLPGLGPLDHLSKSLLLCKNMSYIDALKAVIASAS
;
A
#
# COMPACT_ATOMS: atom_id res chain seq x y z
N MET A 1 9.31 20.75 5.97
CA MET A 1 9.22 19.50 5.18
C MET A 1 8.75 19.88 3.80
N GLU A 2 9.63 19.90 2.84
CA GLU A 2 9.28 20.22 1.46
C GLU A 2 8.39 19.11 0.89
N ASN A 3 7.27 19.51 0.28
CA ASN A 3 6.30 18.62 -0.37
C ASN A 3 6.91 17.98 -1.64
N TYR A 4 7.85 17.08 -1.49
CA TYR A 4 8.51 16.38 -2.60
C TYR A 4 7.60 15.41 -3.36
N GLY A 5 6.39 15.12 -2.88
CA GLY A 5 5.57 14.04 -3.45
C GLY A 5 4.61 14.44 -4.57
N ILE A 6 3.91 15.56 -4.46
CA ILE A 6 2.75 15.83 -5.34
C ILE A 6 3.16 16.54 -6.62
N SER A 7 4.09 17.50 -6.58
CA SER A 7 4.48 18.27 -7.76
C SER A 7 5.26 17.47 -8.81
N SER A 8 6.12 16.53 -8.38
CA SER A 8 6.89 15.69 -9.29
C SER A 8 6.01 14.68 -10.03
N VAL A 9 5.08 14.02 -9.31
CA VAL A 9 4.17 13.02 -9.90
C VAL A 9 3.16 13.68 -10.83
N PHE A 10 2.68 14.87 -10.50
CA PHE A 10 1.77 15.63 -11.35
C PHE A 10 2.34 15.97 -12.73
N LYS A 11 3.64 16.24 -12.81
CA LYS A 11 4.33 16.43 -14.09
C LYS A 11 4.15 15.19 -14.99
N TYR A 12 4.36 14.01 -14.47
CA TYR A 12 4.18 12.76 -15.21
C TYR A 12 2.74 12.52 -15.64
N TYR A 13 1.74 12.88 -14.83
CA TYR A 13 0.34 12.77 -15.23
C TYR A 13 0.03 13.66 -16.41
N ARG A 14 0.50 14.92 -16.41
CA ARG A 14 0.30 15.86 -17.52
C ARG A 14 1.03 15.42 -18.80
N GLU A 15 2.22 14.86 -18.67
CA GLU A 15 2.98 14.32 -19.80
C GLU A 15 2.27 13.10 -20.40
N ALA A 16 1.75 12.22 -19.56
CA ALA A 16 1.11 10.98 -20.00
C ALA A 16 -0.30 11.17 -20.57
N LEU A 17 -1.11 12.06 -19.99
CA LEU A 17 -2.53 12.19 -20.30
C LEU A 17 -2.85 13.46 -21.13
N GLY A 18 -1.86 14.31 -21.38
CA GLY A 18 -2.02 15.60 -22.04
C GLY A 18 -2.25 16.74 -21.04
N LYS A 19 -1.59 17.88 -21.27
CA LYS A 19 -1.58 19.01 -20.35
C LYS A 19 -2.97 19.58 -20.06
N ASP A 20 -3.84 19.57 -21.05
CA ASP A 20 -5.18 20.16 -20.96
C ASP A 20 -6.20 19.21 -20.32
N ASN A 21 -5.87 17.92 -20.23
CA ASN A 21 -6.73 16.88 -19.66
C ASN A 21 -6.52 16.67 -18.14
N VAL A 22 -5.48 17.29 -17.57
CA VAL A 22 -5.12 17.06 -16.17
C VAL A 22 -5.00 18.38 -15.43
N LYS A 23 -5.85 18.53 -14.41
CA LYS A 23 -5.83 19.67 -13.48
C LYS A 23 -5.40 19.17 -12.10
N LEU A 24 -4.46 19.86 -11.46
CA LEU A 24 -4.11 19.67 -10.07
C LEU A 24 -4.91 20.65 -9.23
N ALA A 25 -5.65 20.14 -8.28
CA ALA A 25 -6.28 20.94 -7.25
C ALA A 25 -5.71 20.54 -5.89
N VAL A 26 -5.19 21.52 -5.17
CA VAL A 26 -4.88 21.40 -3.73
C VAL A 26 -6.07 21.98 -3.00
N VAL A 27 -6.81 21.14 -2.31
CA VAL A 27 -8.08 21.50 -1.70
C VAL A 27 -8.05 21.18 -0.21
N ASP A 28 -8.76 21.96 0.57
CA ASP A 28 -9.02 21.65 1.96
C ASP A 28 -10.37 20.92 2.13
N GLU A 29 -10.67 20.51 3.37
CA GLU A 29 -11.87 19.73 3.67
C GLU A 29 -13.19 20.51 3.50
N ASN A 30 -13.13 21.84 3.44
CA ASN A 30 -14.27 22.74 3.33
C ASN A 30 -14.51 23.22 1.90
N ASP A 31 -13.65 22.87 0.96
CA ASP A 31 -13.76 23.31 -0.43
C ASP A 31 -15.03 22.77 -1.09
N LYS A 32 -15.79 23.67 -1.72
CA LYS A 32 -17.03 23.32 -2.44
C LYS A 32 -16.78 22.58 -3.75
N LEU A 33 -15.54 22.54 -4.23
CA LEU A 33 -15.12 21.87 -5.48
C LEU A 33 -15.96 22.31 -6.70
N ASP A 34 -16.27 23.60 -6.82
CA ASP A 34 -17.13 24.15 -7.88
C ASP A 34 -16.50 24.08 -9.28
N PHE A 35 -15.19 23.83 -9.33
CA PHE A 35 -14.46 23.64 -10.58
C PHE A 35 -14.64 22.23 -11.21
N LEU A 36 -15.20 21.25 -10.44
CA LEU A 36 -15.44 19.91 -10.96
C LEU A 36 -16.68 19.86 -11.84
N GLN A 37 -16.55 19.18 -12.98
CA GLN A 37 -17.64 18.89 -13.90
C GLN A 37 -18.02 17.40 -13.78
N LYS A 38 -19.26 17.06 -14.13
CA LYS A 38 -19.78 15.69 -13.99
C LYS A 38 -19.02 14.67 -14.85
N GLU A 39 -18.43 15.13 -15.93
CA GLU A 39 -17.63 14.33 -16.87
C GLU A 39 -16.20 14.07 -16.38
N ASP A 40 -15.75 14.80 -15.36
CA ASP A 40 -14.42 14.64 -14.80
C ASP A 40 -14.29 13.30 -14.04
N VAL A 41 -13.05 12.86 -13.88
CA VAL A 41 -12.68 11.79 -12.97
C VAL A 41 -11.75 12.35 -11.89
N ALA A 42 -12.17 12.25 -10.65
CA ALA A 42 -11.39 12.69 -9.50
C ALA A 42 -10.45 11.58 -9.03
N LEU A 43 -9.16 11.74 -9.32
CA LEU A 43 -8.10 10.88 -8.78
C LEU A 43 -7.64 11.43 -7.42
N LEU A 44 -8.25 10.96 -6.34
CA LEU A 44 -7.88 11.37 -4.98
C LEU A 44 -6.54 10.77 -4.57
N ARG A 45 -5.70 11.63 -3.97
CA ARG A 45 -4.41 11.24 -3.37
C ARG A 45 -4.39 11.45 -1.85
N THR A 46 -5.55 11.61 -1.26
CA THR A 46 -5.75 11.75 0.18
C THR A 46 -7.00 11.00 0.62
N ALA A 47 -7.01 10.52 1.86
CA ALA A 47 -8.18 9.93 2.49
C ALA A 47 -8.91 11.01 3.29
N SER A 48 -9.87 11.68 2.67
CA SER A 48 -10.73 12.68 3.32
C SER A 48 -12.19 12.33 3.12
N GLU A 49 -12.92 12.13 4.21
CA GLU A 49 -14.34 11.77 4.17
C GLU A 49 -15.19 12.86 3.54
N SER A 50 -14.93 14.12 3.90
CA SER A 50 -15.67 15.27 3.40
C SER A 50 -15.49 15.45 1.90
N LEU A 51 -14.24 15.35 1.39
CA LEU A 51 -13.95 15.44 -0.04
C LEU A 51 -14.58 14.29 -0.83
N ILE A 52 -14.51 13.08 -0.34
CA ILE A 52 -15.13 11.92 -0.99
C ILE A 52 -16.65 12.12 -1.09
N LYS A 53 -17.30 12.55 -0.01
CA LYS A 53 -18.75 12.83 0.01
C LYS A 53 -19.11 13.95 -0.97
N THR A 54 -18.35 15.05 -0.97
CA THR A 54 -18.59 16.20 -1.86
C THR A 54 -18.46 15.82 -3.33
N ILE A 55 -17.41 15.09 -3.70
CA ILE A 55 -17.18 14.63 -5.08
C ILE A 55 -18.34 13.74 -5.54
N ARG A 56 -18.74 12.77 -4.73
CA ARG A 56 -19.83 11.85 -5.05
C ARG A 56 -21.19 12.56 -5.13
N ALA A 57 -21.45 13.54 -4.26
CA ALA A 57 -22.67 14.33 -4.29
C ALA A 57 -22.81 15.17 -5.58
N LYS A 58 -21.68 15.55 -6.18
CA LYS A 58 -21.65 16.21 -7.50
C LYS A 58 -21.83 15.23 -8.69
N GLY A 59 -21.92 13.92 -8.44
CA GLY A 59 -22.01 12.91 -9.48
C GLY A 59 -20.72 12.70 -10.27
N VAL A 60 -19.58 13.16 -9.74
CA VAL A 60 -18.26 12.99 -10.35
C VAL A 60 -17.71 11.63 -9.97
N LYS A 61 -17.22 10.87 -10.96
CA LYS A 61 -16.55 9.60 -10.72
C LYS A 61 -15.25 9.78 -9.96
N THR A 62 -14.93 8.86 -9.07
CA THR A 62 -13.68 8.94 -8.30
C THR A 62 -13.04 7.59 -8.12
N THR A 63 -11.72 7.57 -8.05
CA THR A 63 -10.94 6.38 -7.68
C THR A 63 -10.89 6.16 -6.16
N ALA A 64 -11.53 7.03 -5.38
CA ALA A 64 -11.54 6.92 -3.92
C ALA A 64 -12.45 5.80 -3.46
N GLU A 65 -11.99 5.03 -2.51
CA GLU A 65 -12.77 4.07 -1.75
C GLU A 65 -13.67 4.76 -0.72
N ASP A 66 -14.54 4.00 -0.06
CA ASP A 66 -15.29 4.50 1.08
C ASP A 66 -14.36 4.80 2.25
N PHE A 67 -14.56 5.93 2.94
CA PHE A 67 -13.61 6.45 3.94
C PHE A 67 -13.28 5.44 5.04
N PHE A 68 -14.25 4.66 5.51
CA PHE A 68 -14.01 3.66 6.55
C PHE A 68 -12.98 2.59 6.15
N LYS A 69 -12.79 2.33 4.85
CA LYS A 69 -11.79 1.38 4.36
C LYS A 69 -10.37 1.94 4.55
N TYR A 70 -10.17 3.24 4.35
CA TYR A 70 -8.90 3.90 4.65
C TYR A 70 -8.59 3.82 6.15
N GLU A 71 -9.58 4.07 7.00
CA GLU A 71 -9.43 3.94 8.45
C GLU A 71 -9.16 2.50 8.91
N LEU A 72 -9.71 1.51 8.20
CA LEU A 72 -9.41 0.11 8.45
C LEU A 72 -7.96 -0.22 8.08
N VAL A 73 -7.54 0.08 6.84
CA VAL A 73 -6.22 -0.34 6.34
C VAL A 73 -5.07 0.47 6.95
N LYS A 74 -5.32 1.66 7.46
CA LYS A 74 -4.36 2.50 8.17
C LYS A 74 -3.89 1.87 9.48
N ASP A 75 -4.74 1.09 10.15
CA ASP A 75 -4.46 0.42 11.43
C ASP A 75 -4.12 -1.06 11.20
N LYS A 76 -2.83 -1.40 11.27
CA LYS A 76 -2.34 -2.76 11.01
C LYS A 76 -2.89 -3.81 11.98
N GLU A 77 -3.27 -3.41 13.20
CA GLU A 77 -3.94 -4.31 14.14
C GLU A 77 -5.37 -4.63 13.67
N LYS A 78 -6.10 -3.63 13.18
CA LYS A 78 -7.44 -3.85 12.61
C LYS A 78 -7.38 -4.70 11.35
N VAL A 79 -6.40 -4.46 10.48
CA VAL A 79 -6.16 -5.29 9.28
C VAL A 79 -5.91 -6.74 9.66
N PHE A 80 -5.05 -7.01 10.64
CA PHE A 80 -4.79 -8.37 11.11
C PHE A 80 -6.07 -9.07 11.58
N ARG A 81 -6.86 -8.40 12.43
CA ARG A 81 -8.13 -8.94 12.93
C ARG A 81 -9.12 -9.22 11.80
N PHE A 82 -9.21 -8.30 10.83
CA PHE A 82 -10.05 -8.47 9.65
C PHE A 82 -9.61 -9.68 8.82
N LEU A 83 -8.33 -9.81 8.49
CA LEU A 83 -7.81 -10.94 7.73
C LEU A 83 -8.06 -12.27 8.43
N CYS A 84 -7.83 -12.33 9.75
CA CYS A 84 -8.13 -13.51 10.55
C CYS A 84 -9.62 -13.87 10.53
N SER A 85 -10.53 -12.90 10.62
CA SER A 85 -11.97 -13.13 10.54
C SER A 85 -12.42 -13.66 9.17
N CYS A 86 -11.65 -13.36 8.12
CA CYS A 86 -11.86 -13.89 6.77
C CYS A 86 -11.17 -15.24 6.53
N GLY A 87 -10.53 -15.85 7.55
CA GLY A 87 -9.76 -17.09 7.40
C GLY A 87 -8.43 -16.92 6.66
N ILE A 88 -7.97 -15.69 6.46
CA ILE A 88 -6.72 -15.38 5.79
C ILE A 88 -5.59 -15.34 6.81
N ARG A 89 -4.55 -16.13 6.57
CA ARG A 89 -3.36 -16.14 7.42
C ARG A 89 -2.54 -14.88 7.20
N ALA A 90 -2.30 -14.13 8.27
CA ALA A 90 -1.36 -13.01 8.34
C ALA A 90 -0.30 -13.30 9.41
N PRO A 91 0.83 -12.56 9.48
CA PRO A 91 1.81 -12.71 10.55
C PRO A 91 1.12 -12.57 11.91
N LYS A 92 1.32 -13.56 12.79
CA LYS A 92 0.67 -13.57 14.10
C LYS A 92 1.10 -12.36 14.92
N GLN A 93 0.15 -11.66 15.53
CA GLN A 93 0.45 -10.55 16.45
C GLN A 93 0.58 -11.02 17.88
N TYR A 94 1.48 -10.39 18.63
CA TYR A 94 1.81 -10.70 20.01
C TYR A 94 1.59 -9.49 20.91
N HIS A 95 1.05 -9.75 22.09
CA HIS A 95 1.05 -8.79 23.17
C HIS A 95 2.42 -8.81 23.88
N LEU A 96 2.89 -7.68 24.40
CA LEU A 96 4.20 -7.56 25.04
C LEU A 96 4.38 -8.53 26.23
N SER A 97 3.28 -8.86 26.94
CA SER A 97 3.29 -9.82 28.03
C SER A 97 3.37 -11.30 27.58
N SER A 98 3.25 -11.57 26.28
CA SER A 98 3.24 -12.94 25.72
C SER A 98 4.50 -13.30 24.92
N LEU A 99 5.52 -12.45 25.02
CA LEU A 99 6.81 -12.68 24.35
C LEU A 99 7.55 -13.86 24.99
N GLN A 100 8.28 -14.60 24.18
CA GLN A 100 9.00 -15.82 24.59
C GLN A 100 10.43 -15.78 24.04
N GLU A 101 11.38 -16.27 24.82
CA GLU A 101 12.74 -16.50 24.33
C GLU A 101 12.77 -17.53 23.21
N GLY A 102 13.76 -17.40 22.32
CA GLY A 102 13.94 -18.31 21.18
C GLY A 102 12.99 -18.06 20.01
N LYS A 103 12.15 -17.03 20.07
CA LYS A 103 11.33 -16.59 18.94
C LYS A 103 11.88 -15.29 18.34
N THR A 104 11.72 -15.16 17.04
CA THR A 104 12.05 -13.91 16.32
C THR A 104 10.76 -13.16 16.03
N TYR A 105 10.77 -11.88 16.30
CA TYR A 105 9.65 -10.95 16.16
C TYR A 105 9.98 -9.87 15.14
N PHE A 106 8.94 -9.26 14.60
CA PHE A 106 9.05 -8.06 13.77
C PHE A 106 8.27 -6.92 14.41
N VAL A 107 8.97 -5.85 14.76
CA VAL A 107 8.37 -4.66 15.40
C VAL A 107 8.26 -3.55 14.37
N LYS A 108 7.05 -3.05 14.15
CA LYS A 108 6.78 -1.98 13.19
C LYS A 108 5.74 -1.00 13.73
N PRO A 109 5.68 0.25 13.19
CA PRO A 109 4.62 1.18 13.52
C PRO A 109 3.24 0.59 13.22
N ARG A 110 2.30 0.76 14.15
CA ARG A 110 0.89 0.36 13.98
C ARG A 110 0.22 1.12 12.85
N TYR A 111 0.51 2.42 12.77
CA TYR A 111 -0.01 3.32 11.74
C TYR A 111 1.11 3.76 10.80
N GLY A 112 0.75 4.21 9.60
CA GLY A 112 1.69 4.76 8.62
C GLY A 112 2.00 3.79 7.47
N SER A 113 2.72 4.31 6.49
CA SER A 113 3.10 3.68 5.22
C SER A 113 4.58 3.92 4.91
N ASP A 114 5.03 3.51 3.71
CA ASP A 114 6.35 3.80 3.14
C ASP A 114 7.54 3.33 3.97
N SER A 115 7.39 2.23 4.72
CA SER A 115 8.43 1.65 5.58
C SER A 115 8.99 2.63 6.60
N PHE A 116 8.25 3.70 6.95
CA PHE A 116 8.68 4.64 7.96
C PHE A 116 8.84 3.95 9.32
N GLY A 117 9.96 4.15 9.99
CA GLY A 117 10.28 3.50 11.27
C GLY A 117 10.67 2.02 11.14
N ILE A 118 10.82 1.47 9.93
CA ILE A 118 11.29 0.11 9.67
C ILE A 118 12.78 0.14 9.32
N SER A 119 13.55 -0.69 10.01
CA SER A 119 14.99 -0.90 9.80
C SER A 119 15.34 -2.35 10.13
N GLU A 120 16.62 -2.72 10.03
CA GLU A 120 17.10 -4.04 10.46
C GLU A 120 16.82 -4.31 11.95
N LYS A 121 16.77 -3.26 12.79
CA LYS A 121 16.40 -3.35 14.21
C LYS A 121 14.94 -3.73 14.44
N SER A 122 14.10 -3.68 13.39
CA SER A 122 12.73 -4.19 13.45
C SER A 122 12.67 -5.71 13.60
N ILE A 123 13.75 -6.44 13.24
CA ILE A 123 13.89 -7.88 13.52
C ILE A 123 14.47 -8.05 14.92
N CYS A 124 13.64 -8.47 15.85
CA CYS A 124 14.00 -8.66 17.26
C CYS A 124 14.05 -10.16 17.59
N ARG A 125 15.17 -10.63 18.09
CA ARG A 125 15.42 -12.06 18.42
C ARG A 125 15.18 -12.40 19.88
N THR A 126 14.99 -11.38 20.71
CA THR A 126 14.72 -11.52 22.14
C THR A 126 13.59 -10.60 22.59
N PRO A 127 12.86 -10.92 23.66
CA PRO A 127 11.89 -10.00 24.26
C PRO A 127 12.48 -8.66 24.64
N LYS A 128 13.77 -8.63 25.04
CA LYS A 128 14.47 -7.39 25.38
C LYS A 128 14.61 -6.48 24.15
N GLU A 129 15.05 -7.02 23.00
CA GLU A 129 15.14 -6.26 21.74
C GLU A 129 13.79 -5.72 21.30
N VAL A 130 12.70 -6.50 21.51
CA VAL A 130 11.33 -6.03 21.21
C VAL A 130 11.00 -4.80 22.05
N MET A 131 11.28 -4.85 23.38
CA MET A 131 11.00 -3.72 24.26
C MET A 131 11.81 -2.47 23.92
N GLU A 132 13.09 -2.66 23.53
CA GLU A 132 13.97 -1.57 23.09
C GLU A 132 13.45 -0.94 21.80
N GLN A 133 13.03 -1.74 20.82
CA GLN A 133 12.52 -1.25 19.54
C GLN A 133 11.14 -0.56 19.70
N VAL A 134 10.24 -1.10 20.54
CA VAL A 134 8.96 -0.45 20.88
C VAL A 134 9.20 0.92 21.53
N LYS A 135 10.13 0.97 22.50
CA LYS A 135 10.51 2.22 23.15
C LYS A 135 11.09 3.22 22.15
N TYR A 136 12.00 2.78 21.29
CA TYR A 136 12.61 3.61 20.25
C TYR A 136 11.56 4.25 19.33
N LEU A 137 10.62 3.45 18.81
CA LEU A 137 9.55 3.96 17.93
C LEU A 137 8.67 5.00 18.62
N LYS A 138 8.42 4.82 19.93
CA LYS A 138 7.63 5.75 20.72
C LYS A 138 8.37 7.04 21.02
N GLU A 139 9.65 6.97 21.42
CA GLU A 139 10.44 8.12 21.86
C GLU A 139 10.91 8.98 20.67
N GLU A 140 11.39 8.35 19.59
CA GLU A 140 11.94 9.08 18.44
C GLU A 140 10.86 9.54 17.44
N PHE A 141 9.76 8.79 17.31
CA PHE A 141 8.75 9.08 16.30
C PHE A 141 7.35 9.33 16.87
N GLY A 142 7.14 9.19 18.17
CA GLY A 142 5.81 9.30 18.78
C GLY A 142 4.81 8.23 18.36
N MET A 143 5.31 7.07 17.86
CA MET A 143 4.47 6.06 17.21
C MET A 143 4.11 4.92 18.16
N GLU A 144 2.84 4.50 18.10
CA GLU A 144 2.45 3.18 18.59
C GLU A 144 3.00 2.09 17.65
N SER A 145 3.41 0.96 18.22
CA SER A 145 3.94 -0.16 17.47
C SER A 145 3.12 -1.42 17.68
N ILE A 146 3.19 -2.31 16.69
CA ILE A 146 2.72 -3.70 16.79
C ILE A 146 3.93 -4.64 16.76
N VAL A 147 3.77 -5.78 17.40
CA VAL A 147 4.75 -6.87 17.44
C VAL A 147 4.17 -8.04 16.68
N GLU A 148 4.82 -8.45 15.62
CA GLU A 148 4.39 -9.56 14.76
C GLU A 148 5.40 -10.71 14.78
N GLU A 149 4.95 -11.89 14.39
CA GLU A 149 5.82 -12.99 13.99
C GLU A 149 6.74 -12.52 12.85
N TYR A 150 8.04 -12.74 12.98
CA TYR A 150 8.95 -12.51 11.88
C TYR A 150 8.84 -13.65 10.87
N ILE A 151 8.44 -13.31 9.66
CA ILE A 151 8.39 -14.26 8.55
C ILE A 151 9.70 -14.17 7.78
N ALA A 152 10.56 -15.17 7.92
CA ALA A 152 11.78 -15.27 7.13
C ALA A 152 11.43 -15.55 5.66
N GLY A 153 11.99 -14.77 4.74
CA GLY A 153 11.70 -14.90 3.31
C GLY A 153 11.92 -13.62 2.53
N SER A 154 11.15 -13.40 1.47
CA SER A 154 11.27 -12.26 0.55
C SER A 154 9.98 -11.46 0.43
N ASP A 155 10.09 -10.20 0.07
CA ASP A 155 8.95 -9.32 -0.15
C ASP A 155 8.42 -9.45 -1.58
N CYS A 156 7.12 -9.35 -1.73
CA CYS A 156 6.45 -9.25 -3.01
C CYS A 156 5.19 -8.41 -2.88
N THR A 157 4.72 -7.89 -3.99
CA THR A 157 3.50 -7.06 -4.00
C THR A 157 2.60 -7.41 -5.16
N VAL A 158 1.30 -7.20 -4.97
CA VAL A 158 0.29 -7.37 -6.01
C VAL A 158 -0.44 -6.06 -6.22
N THR A 159 -0.39 -5.56 -7.44
CA THR A 159 -1.27 -4.50 -7.91
C THR A 159 -2.61 -5.08 -8.30
N CYS A 160 -3.69 -4.51 -7.76
CA CYS A 160 -5.07 -4.88 -8.05
C CYS A 160 -5.78 -3.66 -8.65
N ILE A 161 -6.37 -3.80 -9.84
CA ILE A 161 -7.17 -2.73 -10.48
C ILE A 161 -8.48 -3.35 -10.96
N ASN A 162 -9.59 -2.80 -10.50
CA ASN A 162 -10.92 -3.22 -10.96
C ASN A 162 -11.25 -2.51 -12.28
N ASN A 163 -11.39 -3.27 -13.35
CA ASN A 163 -11.80 -2.72 -14.65
C ASN A 163 -13.28 -2.90 -14.94
N GLN A 164 -14.11 -3.09 -13.89
CA GLN A 164 -15.55 -3.30 -13.94
C GLN A 164 -16.00 -4.69 -14.47
N LYS A 165 -15.13 -5.43 -15.18
CA LYS A 165 -15.43 -6.79 -15.67
C LYS A 165 -14.66 -7.86 -14.90
N TYR A 166 -13.44 -7.55 -14.53
CA TYR A 166 -12.54 -8.43 -13.76
C TYR A 166 -11.55 -7.57 -12.97
N ILE A 167 -10.86 -8.16 -12.03
CA ILE A 167 -9.74 -7.50 -11.33
C ILE A 167 -8.46 -7.84 -12.09
N LEU A 168 -7.79 -6.81 -12.63
CA LEU A 168 -6.46 -6.93 -13.18
C LEU A 168 -5.48 -7.11 -12.03
N LEU A 169 -4.76 -8.23 -12.03
CA LEU A 169 -3.79 -8.58 -11.00
C LEU A 169 -2.39 -8.68 -11.63
N CYS A 170 -1.43 -8.01 -11.03
CA CYS A 170 -0.02 -8.04 -11.44
C CYS A 170 0.86 -8.17 -10.20
N SER A 171 1.65 -9.23 -10.12
CA SER A 171 2.53 -9.52 -9.00
C SER A 171 4.00 -9.39 -9.37
N ILE A 172 4.79 -8.77 -8.49
CA ILE A 172 6.24 -8.65 -8.62
C ILE A 172 6.92 -9.05 -7.32
N SER A 173 8.12 -9.65 -7.43
CA SER A 173 9.06 -9.78 -6.32
C SER A 173 9.79 -8.46 -6.12
N ILE A 174 10.20 -8.23 -4.89
CA ILE A 174 10.98 -7.06 -4.49
C ILE A 174 12.19 -7.57 -3.74
N ASP A 175 13.35 -7.46 -4.37
CA ASP A 175 14.62 -7.88 -3.80
C ASP A 175 15.41 -6.64 -3.35
N CYS A 176 15.80 -6.63 -2.08
CA CYS A 176 16.64 -5.62 -1.44
C CYS A 176 17.90 -6.30 -0.93
N ASP A 177 18.96 -6.29 -1.71
CA ASP A 177 20.22 -7.03 -1.42
C ASP A 177 20.88 -6.60 -0.10
N GLU A 178 20.68 -5.35 0.32
CA GLU A 178 21.43 -4.76 1.45
C GLU A 178 20.78 -4.99 2.84
N THR A 179 19.56 -5.55 2.91
CA THR A 179 18.73 -5.51 4.15
C THR A 179 18.10 -6.84 4.55
N ASN A 180 18.77 -7.98 4.32
CA ASN A 180 18.19 -9.30 4.62
C ASN A 180 16.78 -9.52 4.04
N GLY A 181 16.52 -8.91 2.87
CA GLY A 181 15.24 -9.00 2.17
C GLY A 181 14.10 -8.23 2.83
N ILE A 182 14.40 -7.22 3.67
CA ILE A 182 13.39 -6.30 4.21
C ILE A 182 13.42 -5.00 3.41
N GLN A 183 12.27 -4.58 2.93
CA GLN A 183 12.13 -3.31 2.26
C GLN A 183 12.12 -2.16 3.27
N THR A 184 13.29 -1.55 3.50
CA THR A 184 13.44 -0.32 4.30
C THR A 184 13.11 0.91 3.49
N ARG A 185 12.93 2.06 4.17
CA ARG A 185 12.73 3.34 3.49
C ARG A 185 13.94 3.72 2.62
N ASP A 186 15.15 3.45 3.08
CA ASP A 186 16.38 3.77 2.35
C ASP A 186 16.51 2.96 1.06
N CYS A 187 16.05 1.71 1.05
CA CYS A 187 15.96 0.91 -0.18
C CYS A 187 14.99 1.52 -1.19
N LYS A 188 13.83 2.00 -0.74
CA LYS A 188 12.82 2.65 -1.60
C LYS A 188 13.32 3.97 -2.17
N VAL A 189 13.85 4.85 -1.32
CA VAL A 189 14.31 6.20 -1.72
C VAL A 189 15.59 6.12 -2.56
N GLY A 190 16.48 5.16 -2.26
CA GLY A 190 17.74 4.95 -2.97
C GLY A 190 17.61 4.20 -4.30
N PHE A 191 16.40 3.76 -4.70
CA PHE A 191 16.16 2.92 -5.88
C PHE A 191 17.04 1.64 -5.91
N LYS A 192 17.37 1.10 -4.74
CA LYS A 192 18.23 -0.06 -4.56
C LYS A 192 17.47 -1.39 -4.63
N GLU A 193 16.18 -1.34 -4.92
CA GLU A 193 15.33 -2.50 -5.05
C GLU A 193 15.30 -3.01 -6.49
N CYS A 194 15.42 -4.31 -6.65
CA CYS A 194 15.22 -5.00 -7.92
C CYS A 194 13.82 -5.60 -7.95
N CYS A 195 13.06 -5.34 -9.02
CA CYS A 195 11.71 -5.88 -9.18
C CYS A 195 11.67 -6.83 -10.37
N SER A 196 11.04 -7.99 -10.18
CA SER A 196 10.84 -8.98 -11.24
C SER A 196 9.39 -9.46 -11.27
N ALA A 197 8.85 -9.71 -12.47
CA ALA A 197 7.50 -10.25 -12.62
C ALA A 197 7.37 -11.63 -11.96
N MET A 198 6.26 -11.83 -11.27
CA MET A 198 5.89 -13.11 -10.70
C MET A 198 4.63 -13.66 -11.38
N ASN A 199 4.63 -14.97 -11.66
CA ASN A 199 3.47 -15.68 -12.18
C ASN A 199 3.09 -16.79 -11.16
N ASP A 200 2.58 -16.39 -10.00
CA ASP A 200 2.09 -17.33 -8.98
C ASP A 200 0.60 -17.09 -8.75
N ASP A 201 -0.22 -18.01 -9.26
CA ASP A 201 -1.68 -17.92 -9.15
C ASP A 201 -2.16 -17.94 -7.69
N ARG A 202 -1.43 -18.60 -6.77
CA ARG A 202 -1.79 -18.62 -5.34
C ARG A 202 -1.69 -17.21 -4.74
N LEU A 203 -0.64 -16.47 -5.10
CA LEU A 203 -0.45 -15.09 -4.65
C LEU A 203 -1.54 -14.18 -5.24
N MET A 204 -1.78 -14.28 -6.55
CA MET A 204 -2.79 -13.47 -7.23
C MET A 204 -4.20 -13.77 -6.71
N ASN A 205 -4.55 -15.04 -6.52
CA ASN A 205 -5.86 -15.44 -5.95
C ASN A 205 -6.02 -14.94 -4.51
N LEU A 206 -4.97 -14.98 -3.68
CA LEU A 206 -5.01 -14.45 -2.33
C LEU A 206 -5.24 -12.94 -2.33
N ALA A 207 -4.52 -12.20 -3.17
CA ALA A 207 -4.70 -10.76 -3.32
C ALA A 207 -6.10 -10.39 -3.83
N GLY A 208 -6.60 -11.11 -4.84
CA GLY A 208 -7.97 -10.94 -5.35
C GLY A 208 -9.03 -11.23 -4.28
N THR A 209 -8.81 -12.24 -3.45
CA THR A 209 -9.70 -12.57 -2.31
C THR A 209 -9.72 -11.45 -1.28
N ILE A 210 -8.55 -10.90 -0.90
CA ILE A 210 -8.46 -9.76 0.02
C ILE A 210 -9.17 -8.54 -0.56
N PHE A 211 -8.91 -8.24 -1.84
CA PHE A 211 -9.55 -7.13 -2.56
C PHE A 211 -11.08 -7.25 -2.53
N HIS A 212 -11.59 -8.45 -2.78
CA HIS A 212 -13.02 -8.74 -2.76
C HIS A 212 -13.62 -8.63 -1.36
N TYR A 213 -13.00 -9.21 -0.34
CA TYR A 213 -13.51 -9.16 1.04
C TYR A 213 -13.51 -7.74 1.62
N LEU A 214 -12.56 -6.89 1.24
CA LEU A 214 -12.59 -5.46 1.56
C LEU A 214 -13.66 -4.69 0.76
N GLY A 215 -14.30 -5.33 -0.23
CA GLY A 215 -15.27 -4.69 -1.11
C GLY A 215 -14.66 -3.52 -1.89
N LEU A 216 -13.39 -3.63 -2.32
CA LEU A 216 -12.71 -2.56 -3.03
C LEU A 216 -13.32 -2.38 -4.43
N LYS A 217 -13.42 -1.13 -4.88
CA LYS A 217 -14.10 -0.76 -6.13
C LYS A 217 -13.16 -0.24 -7.19
N SER A 218 -12.00 0.28 -6.79
CA SER A 218 -11.07 0.94 -7.70
C SER A 218 -9.74 0.18 -7.79
N HIS A 219 -8.74 0.57 -7.04
CA HIS A 219 -7.43 -0.02 -7.10
C HIS A 219 -6.77 -0.10 -5.73
N ALA A 220 -5.83 -1.03 -5.59
CA ALA A 220 -5.03 -1.19 -4.37
C ALA A 220 -3.67 -1.83 -4.71
N ARG A 221 -2.73 -1.69 -3.79
CA ARG A 221 -1.52 -2.48 -3.72
C ARG A 221 -1.54 -3.27 -2.42
N ILE A 222 -1.33 -4.57 -2.52
CA ILE A 222 -1.27 -5.46 -1.36
C ILE A 222 0.12 -6.03 -1.29
N ASP A 223 0.81 -5.76 -0.19
CA ASP A 223 2.18 -6.20 0.04
C ASP A 223 2.19 -7.49 0.86
N PHE A 224 3.04 -8.41 0.47
CA PHE A 224 3.14 -9.74 1.05
C PHE A 224 4.58 -10.08 1.40
N ARG A 225 4.74 -10.94 2.40
CA ARG A 225 5.96 -11.68 2.67
C ARG A 225 5.81 -13.12 2.20
N LYS A 226 6.65 -13.56 1.27
CA LYS A 226 6.74 -14.97 0.89
C LYS A 226 7.67 -15.65 1.89
N GLY A 227 7.10 -16.47 2.77
CA GLY A 227 7.86 -17.23 3.76
C GLY A 227 8.72 -18.32 3.15
N ILE A 228 9.76 -18.75 3.87
CA ILE A 228 10.57 -19.93 3.50
C ILE A 228 9.74 -21.21 3.44
N ASP A 229 8.57 -21.24 4.08
CA ASP A 229 7.57 -22.32 4.01
C ASP A 229 6.76 -22.29 2.69
N GLY A 230 7.08 -21.36 1.78
CA GLY A 230 6.41 -21.18 0.49
C GLY A 230 5.03 -20.55 0.55
N ARG A 231 4.59 -20.07 1.73
CA ARG A 231 3.30 -19.39 1.91
C ARG A 231 3.43 -17.89 1.77
N TYR A 232 2.32 -17.24 1.45
CA TYR A 232 2.22 -15.79 1.36
C TYR A 232 1.48 -15.24 2.58
N TYR A 233 2.05 -14.22 3.18
CA TYR A 233 1.52 -13.53 4.36
C TYR A 233 1.29 -12.06 3.99
N PRO A 234 0.04 -11.55 3.93
CA PRO A 234 -0.22 -10.14 3.72
C PRO A 234 0.35 -9.32 4.88
N ILE A 235 1.14 -8.30 4.58
CA ILE A 235 1.85 -7.47 5.56
C ILE A 235 1.43 -6.00 5.53
N ASP A 236 0.87 -5.53 4.40
CA ASP A 236 0.32 -4.18 4.26
C ASP A 236 -0.72 -4.13 3.13
N ILE A 237 -1.71 -3.23 3.26
CA ILE A 237 -2.73 -2.97 2.24
C ILE A 237 -2.77 -1.47 1.99
N ASN A 238 -2.43 -1.05 0.79
CA ASN A 238 -2.34 0.35 0.41
C ASN A 238 -3.43 0.72 -0.61
N LEU A 239 -4.37 1.57 -0.21
CA LEU A 239 -5.46 2.09 -1.05
C LEU A 239 -5.11 3.40 -1.77
N LEU A 240 -3.95 3.99 -1.46
CA LEU A 240 -3.40 5.17 -2.13
C LEU A 240 -1.96 4.90 -2.60
N PRO A 241 -1.74 3.81 -3.37
CA PRO A 241 -0.39 3.47 -3.80
C PRO A 241 0.19 4.56 -4.67
N GLY A 242 1.52 4.69 -4.68
CA GLY A 242 2.20 5.58 -5.60
C GLY A 242 1.80 5.29 -7.05
N LEU A 243 1.59 6.34 -7.83
CA LEU A 243 1.20 6.27 -9.24
C LEU A 243 2.22 6.92 -10.17
N GLY A 244 3.45 7.11 -9.72
CA GLY A 244 4.55 7.56 -10.57
C GLY A 244 5.07 6.42 -11.47
N PRO A 245 5.87 6.76 -12.50
CA PRO A 245 6.36 5.76 -13.45
C PRO A 245 7.30 4.73 -12.82
N LEU A 246 7.95 5.06 -11.71
CA LEU A 246 8.86 4.18 -10.97
C LEU A 246 8.22 3.52 -9.74
N ASP A 247 6.96 3.83 -9.46
CA ASP A 247 6.23 3.21 -8.33
C ASP A 247 5.84 1.76 -8.66
N HIS A 248 5.70 0.94 -7.63
CA HIS A 248 5.44 -0.50 -7.77
C HIS A 248 4.19 -0.82 -8.59
N LEU A 249 3.14 0.03 -8.50
CA LEU A 249 1.94 -0.15 -9.32
C LEU A 249 2.29 -0.09 -10.81
N SER A 250 2.96 0.97 -11.24
CA SER A 250 3.36 1.14 -12.66
C SER A 250 4.39 0.10 -13.09
N LYS A 251 5.38 -0.21 -12.24
CA LYS A 251 6.38 -1.25 -12.50
C LYS A 251 5.73 -2.62 -12.69
N SER A 252 4.77 -3.00 -11.85
CA SER A 252 4.11 -4.32 -11.95
C SER A 252 3.32 -4.46 -13.24
N LEU A 253 2.61 -3.43 -13.67
CA LEU A 253 1.87 -3.44 -14.94
C LEU A 253 2.81 -3.51 -16.15
N LEU A 254 3.93 -2.79 -16.10
CA LEU A 254 4.96 -2.87 -17.14
C LEU A 254 5.57 -4.28 -17.21
N LEU A 255 6.03 -4.81 -16.07
CA LEU A 255 6.74 -6.08 -16.03
C LEU A 255 5.85 -7.29 -16.34
N CYS A 256 4.59 -7.28 -15.86
CA CYS A 256 3.69 -8.43 -16.01
C CYS A 256 2.84 -8.38 -17.27
N LYS A 257 2.53 -7.19 -17.80
CA LYS A 257 1.58 -7.01 -18.93
C LYS A 257 2.15 -6.17 -20.07
N ASN A 258 3.40 -5.74 -19.98
CA ASN A 258 4.03 -4.82 -20.93
C ASN A 258 3.21 -3.54 -21.17
N MET A 259 2.48 -3.09 -20.15
CA MET A 259 1.68 -1.87 -20.22
C MET A 259 2.59 -0.66 -20.07
N SER A 260 2.40 0.32 -20.96
CA SER A 260 3.07 1.60 -20.82
C SER A 260 2.58 2.34 -19.57
N TYR A 261 3.35 3.34 -19.12
CA TYR A 261 2.92 4.17 -17.99
C TYR A 261 1.58 4.89 -18.26
N ILE A 262 1.37 5.31 -19.50
CA ILE A 262 0.11 5.91 -19.94
C ILE A 262 -1.06 4.92 -19.78
N ASP A 263 -0.87 3.68 -20.21
CA ASP A 263 -1.90 2.64 -20.09
C ASP A 263 -2.18 2.26 -18.64
N ALA A 264 -1.15 2.25 -17.80
CA ALA A 264 -1.28 2.04 -16.36
C ALA A 264 -2.14 3.12 -15.71
N LEU A 265 -1.89 4.40 -16.02
CA LEU A 265 -2.72 5.52 -15.52
C LEU A 265 -4.15 5.45 -16.04
N LYS A 266 -4.34 5.14 -17.33
CA LYS A 266 -5.68 4.96 -17.92
C LYS A 266 -6.44 3.82 -17.25
N ALA A 267 -5.78 2.71 -16.92
CA ALA A 267 -6.41 1.60 -16.19
C ALA A 267 -6.88 2.03 -14.79
N VAL A 268 -6.06 2.79 -14.05
CA VAL A 268 -6.46 3.36 -12.75
C VAL A 268 -7.62 4.32 -12.90
N ILE A 269 -7.61 5.23 -13.87
CA ILE A 269 -8.70 6.19 -14.12
C ILE A 269 -9.99 5.45 -14.50
N ALA A 270 -9.90 4.42 -15.34
CA ALA A 270 -11.05 3.62 -15.75
C ALA A 270 -11.69 2.82 -14.58
N SER A 271 -10.95 2.60 -13.47
CA SER A 271 -11.48 1.97 -12.27
C SER A 271 -12.34 2.89 -11.41
N ALA A 272 -12.48 4.18 -11.75
CA ALA A 272 -13.30 5.14 -11.02
C ALA A 272 -14.79 4.79 -11.11
N SER A 273 -15.48 4.92 -9.99
CA SER A 273 -16.90 4.60 -9.83
C SER A 273 -17.68 5.74 -9.18
#